data_a4876271327115efe0e94f8698ac8728
#
_entry.id   a4876271327115efe0e94f8698ac8728
#
_cell.length_a   1.000
_cell.length_b   1.000
_cell.length_c   1.000
_cell.angle_alpha   90.00
_cell.angle_beta   90.00
_cell.angle_gamma   90.00
#
_symmetry.space_group_name_H-M   'P 1'
#
loop_
_entity.id
_entity.type
_entity.pdbx_description
1 polymer ?
#
loop_
_entity_poly.entity_id
_entity_poly.type
_entity_poly.pdbx_seq_one_letter_code
_entity_poly.pdbx_strand_id
1 'polypeptide(L)'
;MLGVLLAVGCGLAYGGLDAVRKALLESYRPIALLIQLTLAQSIAYATWVGGVGFRVTGDYLPYGAAIAVLQIAANLLLLEALKISELGRTIPFLSLTPIFTAGIGAVALGEAPGELQWLGTSFVTLGAALLALVPSRSGGLRIDFGSGLAISVAGLWSLTAALDRWAVDESNPASHAFLQAAGIALVLGSWALCARIPMWPHKQRGAMLLAVVFGSVALACQLTAIQFTWVSLVETIKRAAGALLALVVGRLRFQEPVDRRKLLGVLAVVVGTSLVLLGHSG
;
A
#
# COMPACT_ATOMS: atom_id res chain seq x y z
N MET A 1 5.87 1.38 -20.37
CA MET A 1 7.02 1.95 -19.64
C MET A 1 6.62 2.95 -18.57
N LEU A 2 5.73 3.92 -18.83
CA LEU A 2 5.25 4.88 -17.82
C LEU A 2 4.62 4.21 -16.59
N GLY A 3 3.71 3.24 -16.80
CA GLY A 3 3.06 2.52 -15.70
C GLY A 3 4.04 1.81 -14.75
N VAL A 4 5.11 1.23 -15.31
CA VAL A 4 6.18 0.58 -14.52
C VAL A 4 6.95 1.59 -13.67
N LEU A 5 7.32 2.74 -14.24
CA LEU A 5 8.01 3.81 -13.49
C LEU A 5 7.13 4.36 -12.35
N LEU A 6 5.85 4.56 -12.62
CA LEU A 6 4.88 4.98 -11.60
C LEU A 6 4.72 3.92 -10.51
N ALA A 7 4.70 2.63 -10.86
CA ALA A 7 4.63 1.54 -9.89
C ALA A 7 5.88 1.47 -8.98
N VAL A 8 7.08 1.73 -9.53
CA VAL A 8 8.31 1.87 -8.73
C VAL A 8 8.20 3.06 -7.78
N GLY A 9 7.83 4.24 -8.28
CA GLY A 9 7.62 5.44 -7.45
C GLY A 9 6.59 5.21 -6.35
N CYS A 10 5.49 4.53 -6.66
CA CYS A 10 4.47 4.10 -5.71
C CYS A 10 5.07 3.24 -4.59
N GLY A 11 5.86 2.21 -4.93
CA GLY A 11 6.48 1.31 -3.96
C GLY A 11 7.46 2.03 -3.03
N LEU A 12 8.30 2.93 -3.56
CA LEU A 12 9.21 3.75 -2.77
C LEU A 12 8.46 4.69 -1.83
N ALA A 13 7.40 5.33 -2.31
CA ALA A 13 6.59 6.25 -1.50
C ALA A 13 5.82 5.51 -0.39
N TYR A 14 5.21 4.34 -0.67
CA TYR A 14 4.57 3.53 0.39
C TYR A 14 5.56 3.01 1.42
N GLY A 15 6.75 2.58 1.01
CA GLY A 15 7.81 2.17 1.95
C GLY A 15 8.22 3.31 2.89
N GLY A 16 8.35 4.53 2.37
CA GLY A 16 8.58 5.74 3.18
C GLY A 16 7.40 6.05 4.12
N LEU A 17 6.18 5.96 3.63
CA LEU A 17 4.97 6.18 4.41
C LEU A 17 4.86 5.20 5.60
N ASP A 18 5.10 3.92 5.39
CA ASP A 18 4.97 2.90 6.45
C ASP A 18 6.00 3.10 7.55
N ALA A 19 7.23 3.51 7.20
CA ALA A 19 8.26 3.86 8.19
C ALA A 19 7.84 5.08 9.02
N VAL A 20 7.30 6.12 8.39
CA VAL A 20 6.82 7.33 9.09
C VAL A 20 5.58 7.05 9.91
N ARG A 21 4.63 6.24 9.42
CA ARG A 21 3.43 5.80 10.19
C ARG A 21 3.82 5.09 11.48
N LYS A 22 4.81 4.21 11.43
CA LYS A 22 5.30 3.52 12.64
C LYS A 22 5.77 4.49 13.69
N ALA A 23 6.57 5.50 13.32
CA ALA A 23 7.03 6.53 14.23
C ALA A 23 5.89 7.40 14.77
N LEU A 24 4.90 7.74 13.95
CA LEU A 24 3.73 8.53 14.37
C LEU A 24 2.86 7.77 15.37
N LEU A 25 2.75 6.44 15.28
CA LEU A 25 1.95 5.61 16.19
C LEU A 25 2.47 5.59 17.63
N GLU A 26 3.69 6.06 17.90
CA GLU A 26 4.17 6.30 19.27
C GLU A 26 3.40 7.42 19.97
N SER A 27 2.87 8.38 19.20
CA SER A 27 2.21 9.58 19.72
C SER A 27 0.72 9.66 19.34
N TYR A 28 0.28 8.93 18.31
CA TYR A 28 -1.06 8.99 17.77
C TYR A 28 -1.84 7.69 17.99
N ARG A 29 -3.15 7.82 18.24
CA ARG A 29 -4.06 6.69 18.12
C ARG A 29 -4.27 6.37 16.64
N PRO A 30 -4.39 5.09 16.23
CA PRO A 30 -4.55 4.69 14.83
C PRO A 30 -5.64 5.47 14.09
N ILE A 31 -6.82 5.60 14.70
CA ILE A 31 -7.94 6.32 14.08
C ILE A 31 -7.66 7.81 13.91
N ALA A 32 -7.08 8.48 14.92
CA ALA A 32 -6.76 9.90 14.83
C ALA A 32 -5.68 10.17 13.77
N LEU A 33 -4.69 9.26 13.66
CA LEU A 33 -3.69 9.32 12.62
C LEU A 33 -4.31 9.17 11.23
N LEU A 34 -5.19 8.19 11.04
CA LEU A 34 -5.84 7.97 9.75
C LEU A 34 -6.69 9.17 9.33
N ILE A 35 -7.51 9.73 10.24
CA ILE A 35 -8.34 10.91 9.94
C ILE A 35 -7.48 12.10 9.52
N GLN A 36 -6.41 12.39 10.27
CA GLN A 36 -5.55 13.54 9.97
C GLN A 36 -4.79 13.36 8.65
N LEU A 37 -4.29 12.14 8.37
CA LEU A 37 -3.64 11.84 7.11
C LEU A 37 -4.59 12.01 5.94
N THR A 38 -5.77 11.38 6.00
CA THR A 38 -6.73 11.42 4.89
C THR A 38 -7.32 12.81 4.68
N LEU A 39 -7.54 13.58 5.75
CA LEU A 39 -7.98 14.98 5.64
C LEU A 39 -6.92 15.83 4.96
N ALA A 40 -5.65 15.73 5.35
CA ALA A 40 -4.58 16.47 4.73
C ALA A 40 -4.31 16.02 3.26
N GLN A 41 -4.42 14.71 2.99
CA GLN A 41 -4.33 14.17 1.63
C GLN A 41 -5.50 14.63 0.75
N SER A 42 -6.72 14.77 1.29
CA SER A 42 -7.84 15.29 0.51
C SER A 42 -7.61 16.73 0.02
N ILE A 43 -6.95 17.56 0.84
CA ILE A 43 -6.55 18.92 0.43
C ILE A 43 -5.51 18.85 -0.70
N ALA A 44 -4.51 17.98 -0.59
CA ALA A 44 -3.50 17.79 -1.64
C ALA A 44 -4.14 17.27 -2.95
N TYR A 45 -5.09 16.35 -2.87
CA TYR A 45 -5.80 15.85 -4.06
C TYR A 45 -6.78 16.87 -4.63
N ALA A 46 -7.37 17.75 -3.81
CA ALA A 46 -8.19 18.84 -4.31
C ALA A 46 -7.38 19.79 -5.22
N THR A 47 -6.11 20.07 -4.90
CA THR A 47 -5.24 20.84 -5.80
C THR A 47 -4.95 20.11 -7.10
N TRP A 48 -4.77 18.77 -7.07
CA TRP A 48 -4.60 17.96 -8.27
C TRP A 48 -5.86 17.96 -9.13
N VAL A 49 -7.05 17.79 -8.53
CA VAL A 49 -8.34 17.91 -9.22
C VAL A 49 -8.50 19.30 -9.86
N GLY A 50 -8.09 20.37 -9.17
CA GLY A 50 -8.11 21.74 -9.72
C GLY A 50 -7.26 21.90 -10.99
N GLY A 51 -6.18 21.13 -11.13
CA GLY A 51 -5.31 21.13 -12.31
C GLY A 51 -5.81 20.29 -13.49
N VAL A 52 -6.45 19.13 -13.21
CA VAL A 52 -6.86 18.18 -14.28
C VAL A 52 -8.37 18.14 -14.51
N GLY A 53 -9.16 18.76 -13.66
CA GLY A 53 -10.63 18.75 -13.70
C GLY A 53 -11.26 17.61 -12.89
N PHE A 54 -12.43 17.91 -12.32
CA PHE A 54 -13.25 16.92 -11.61
C PHE A 54 -14.08 16.13 -12.62
N ARG A 55 -13.96 14.80 -12.61
CA ARG A 55 -14.73 13.90 -13.47
C ARG A 55 -15.21 12.70 -12.66
N VAL A 56 -16.52 12.47 -12.67
CA VAL A 56 -17.17 11.31 -12.03
C VAL A 56 -18.44 10.99 -12.81
N THR A 57 -18.66 9.74 -13.17
CA THR A 57 -19.91 9.26 -13.76
C THR A 57 -20.92 8.79 -12.73
N GLY A 58 -22.16 8.52 -13.12
CA GLY A 58 -23.18 8.00 -12.23
C GLY A 58 -22.87 6.62 -11.64
N ASP A 59 -22.08 5.81 -12.36
CA ASP A 59 -21.74 4.44 -11.96
C ASP A 59 -20.55 4.34 -10.99
N TYR A 60 -19.92 5.45 -10.69
CA TYR A 60 -18.81 5.51 -9.72
C TYR A 60 -19.21 5.15 -8.28
N LEU A 61 -20.43 5.54 -7.86
CA LEU A 61 -20.84 5.52 -6.45
C LEU A 61 -20.70 4.14 -5.77
N PRO A 62 -21.15 3.02 -6.36
CA PRO A 62 -21.01 1.71 -5.74
C PRO A 62 -19.54 1.31 -5.54
N TYR A 63 -18.67 1.59 -6.53
CA TYR A 63 -17.24 1.31 -6.42
C TYR A 63 -16.58 2.19 -5.36
N GLY A 64 -16.81 3.50 -5.39
CA GLY A 64 -16.26 4.45 -4.44
C GLY A 64 -16.68 4.16 -3.01
N ALA A 65 -17.94 3.80 -2.77
CA ALA A 65 -18.45 3.43 -1.45
C ALA A 65 -17.82 2.12 -0.95
N ALA A 66 -17.74 1.08 -1.78
CA ALA A 66 -17.10 -0.19 -1.42
C ALA A 66 -15.62 0.01 -1.09
N ILE A 67 -14.89 0.77 -1.92
CA ILE A 67 -13.49 1.09 -1.68
C ILE A 67 -13.32 1.85 -0.36
N ALA A 68 -14.15 2.85 -0.08
CA ALA A 68 -14.06 3.62 1.16
C ALA A 68 -14.19 2.72 2.40
N VAL A 69 -15.15 1.81 2.42
CA VAL A 69 -15.34 0.84 3.51
C VAL A 69 -14.13 -0.10 3.65
N LEU A 70 -13.69 -0.69 2.55
CA LEU A 70 -12.54 -1.60 2.55
C LEU A 70 -11.25 -0.90 2.95
N GLN A 71 -11.02 0.32 2.49
CA GLN A 71 -9.84 1.12 2.84
C GLN A 71 -9.85 1.58 4.30
N ILE A 72 -11.01 1.94 4.85
CA ILE A 72 -11.14 2.21 6.28
C ILE A 72 -10.73 0.98 7.08
N ALA A 73 -11.31 -0.18 6.76
CA ALA A 73 -10.99 -1.42 7.44
C ALA A 73 -9.49 -1.78 7.30
N ALA A 74 -8.96 -1.78 6.08
CA ALA A 74 -7.58 -2.14 5.81
C ALA A 74 -6.59 -1.22 6.52
N ASN A 75 -6.80 0.11 6.47
CA ASN A 75 -5.88 1.04 7.10
C ASN A 75 -5.94 0.98 8.63
N LEU A 76 -7.13 0.81 9.22
CA LEU A 76 -7.25 0.65 10.68
C LEU A 76 -6.58 -0.66 11.14
N LEU A 77 -6.81 -1.78 10.44
CA LEU A 77 -6.15 -3.06 10.73
C LEU A 77 -4.64 -2.97 10.58
N LEU A 78 -4.14 -2.28 9.54
CA LEU A 78 -2.70 -2.06 9.35
C LEU A 78 -2.11 -1.25 10.51
N LEU A 79 -2.72 -0.11 10.84
CA LEU A 79 -2.21 0.74 11.91
C LEU A 79 -2.24 0.03 13.27
N GLU A 80 -3.27 -0.80 13.52
CA GLU A 80 -3.32 -1.62 14.73
C GLU A 80 -2.24 -2.72 14.69
N ALA A 81 -2.07 -3.42 13.57
CA ALA A 81 -1.00 -4.39 13.40
C ALA A 81 0.39 -3.78 13.65
N LEU A 82 0.66 -2.60 13.08
CA LEU A 82 1.91 -1.87 13.29
C LEU A 82 2.12 -1.40 14.74
N LYS A 83 1.02 -1.16 15.47
CA LYS A 83 1.07 -0.75 16.87
C LYS A 83 1.42 -1.91 17.79
N ILE A 84 0.79 -3.07 17.60
CA ILE A 84 0.89 -4.23 18.51
C ILE A 84 2.04 -5.17 18.17
N SER A 85 2.56 -5.12 16.94
CA SER A 85 3.63 -6.02 16.46
C SER A 85 4.85 -5.26 15.96
N GLU A 86 5.98 -5.96 15.93
CA GLU A 86 7.20 -5.45 15.31
C GLU A 86 7.01 -5.31 13.79
N LEU A 87 7.54 -4.23 13.21
CA LEU A 87 7.45 -3.96 11.78
C LEU A 87 7.93 -5.15 10.93
N GLY A 88 9.03 -5.78 11.36
CA GLY A 88 9.61 -6.93 10.68
C GLY A 88 8.78 -8.21 10.72
N ARG A 89 7.74 -8.28 11.58
CA ARG A 89 6.79 -9.40 11.60
C ARG A 89 5.54 -9.12 10.77
N THR A 90 5.13 -7.87 10.67
CA THR A 90 3.90 -7.45 9.99
C THR A 90 4.09 -7.33 8.48
N ILE A 91 5.16 -6.66 8.05
CA ILE A 91 5.43 -6.34 6.64
C ILE A 91 5.54 -7.58 5.72
N PRO A 92 6.17 -8.72 6.15
CA PRO A 92 6.24 -9.92 5.30
C PRO A 92 4.89 -10.40 4.79
N PHE A 93 3.85 -10.33 5.63
CA PHE A 93 2.52 -10.81 5.25
C PHE A 93 1.80 -9.88 4.27
N LEU A 94 2.13 -8.59 4.27
CA LEU A 94 1.66 -7.68 3.22
C LEU A 94 2.22 -8.03 1.83
N SER A 95 3.32 -8.78 1.78
CA SER A 95 3.89 -9.27 0.51
C SER A 95 3.03 -10.32 -0.18
N LEU A 96 1.96 -10.81 0.46
CA LEU A 96 0.94 -11.65 -0.18
C LEU A 96 0.01 -10.87 -1.13
N THR A 97 -0.06 -9.54 -1.00
CA THR A 97 -0.93 -8.69 -1.85
C THR A 97 -0.77 -8.97 -3.35
N PRO A 98 0.42 -9.07 -3.95
CA PRO A 98 0.55 -9.33 -5.39
C PRO A 98 -0.09 -10.64 -5.84
N ILE A 99 0.03 -11.72 -5.06
CA ILE A 99 -0.57 -13.02 -5.39
C ILE A 99 -2.10 -12.93 -5.32
N PHE A 100 -2.64 -12.32 -4.27
CA PHE A 100 -4.09 -12.12 -4.14
C PHE A 100 -4.62 -11.23 -5.26
N THR A 101 -3.92 -10.14 -5.59
CA THR A 101 -4.33 -9.23 -6.68
C THR A 101 -4.24 -9.92 -8.04
N ALA A 102 -3.23 -10.76 -8.29
CA ALA A 102 -3.14 -11.53 -9.53
C ALA A 102 -4.31 -12.51 -9.68
N GLY A 103 -4.70 -13.19 -8.59
CA GLY A 103 -5.87 -14.06 -8.59
C GLY A 103 -7.19 -13.31 -8.81
N ILE A 104 -7.39 -12.19 -8.12
CA ILE A 104 -8.60 -11.35 -8.28
C ILE A 104 -8.63 -10.72 -9.67
N GLY A 105 -7.50 -10.20 -10.16
CA GLY A 105 -7.37 -9.61 -11.50
C GLY A 105 -7.73 -10.60 -12.61
N ALA A 106 -7.27 -11.86 -12.47
CA ALA A 106 -7.60 -12.92 -13.43
C ALA A 106 -9.11 -13.20 -13.48
N VAL A 107 -9.79 -13.21 -12.33
CA VAL A 107 -11.22 -13.56 -12.25
C VAL A 107 -12.12 -12.35 -12.53
N ALA A 108 -11.78 -11.18 -11.99
CA ALA A 108 -12.66 -10.02 -11.98
C ALA A 108 -12.37 -9.01 -13.10
N LEU A 109 -11.09 -8.88 -13.52
CA LEU A 109 -10.67 -7.88 -14.51
C LEU A 109 -10.31 -8.48 -15.86
N GLY A 110 -10.32 -9.83 -15.99
CA GLY A 110 -9.85 -10.50 -17.19
C GLY A 110 -8.33 -10.35 -17.43
N GLU A 111 -7.59 -9.90 -16.41
CA GLU A 111 -6.13 -9.88 -16.42
C GLU A 111 -5.64 -11.32 -16.19
N ALA A 112 -5.40 -12.09 -17.25
CA ALA A 112 -4.94 -13.47 -17.15
C ALA A 112 -3.39 -13.53 -17.14
N PRO A 113 -2.72 -13.48 -15.98
CA PRO A 113 -1.26 -13.56 -15.93
C PRO A 113 -0.79 -14.88 -16.52
N GLY A 114 0.15 -14.80 -17.46
CA GLY A 114 0.82 -15.99 -17.99
C GLY A 114 1.70 -16.69 -16.96
N GLU A 115 2.21 -17.88 -17.31
CA GLU A 115 3.04 -18.69 -16.40
C GLU A 115 4.25 -17.93 -15.86
N LEU A 116 4.94 -17.15 -16.72
CA LEU A 116 6.08 -16.32 -16.32
C LEU A 116 5.68 -15.22 -15.31
N GLN A 117 4.49 -14.65 -15.47
CA GLN A 117 4.00 -13.62 -14.55
C GLN A 117 3.60 -14.22 -13.20
N TRP A 118 2.96 -15.39 -13.18
CA TRP A 118 2.68 -16.12 -11.93
C TRP A 118 3.95 -16.51 -11.20
N LEU A 119 4.92 -17.07 -11.94
CA LEU A 119 6.21 -17.45 -11.38
C LEU A 119 6.95 -16.23 -10.83
N GLY A 120 7.02 -15.15 -11.61
CA GLY A 120 7.66 -13.91 -11.21
C GLY A 120 7.00 -13.27 -9.99
N THR A 121 5.68 -13.19 -9.94
CA THR A 121 4.93 -12.67 -8.79
C THR A 121 5.19 -13.50 -7.53
N SER A 122 5.28 -14.82 -7.66
CA SER A 122 5.62 -15.73 -6.56
C SER A 122 7.04 -15.46 -6.05
N PHE A 123 8.01 -15.29 -6.94
CA PHE A 123 9.39 -14.95 -6.57
C PHE A 123 9.48 -13.57 -5.88
N VAL A 124 8.78 -12.55 -6.37
CA VAL A 124 8.72 -11.23 -5.72
C VAL A 124 8.12 -11.34 -4.33
N THR A 125 7.01 -12.07 -4.20
CA THR A 125 6.32 -12.26 -2.90
C THR A 125 7.22 -12.96 -1.89
N LEU A 126 7.85 -14.08 -2.28
CA LEU A 126 8.77 -14.81 -1.41
C LEU A 126 10.02 -13.99 -1.08
N GLY A 127 10.58 -13.29 -2.07
CA GLY A 127 11.74 -12.43 -1.89
C GLY A 127 11.45 -11.27 -0.94
N ALA A 128 10.33 -10.58 -1.12
CA ALA A 128 9.91 -9.50 -0.24
C ALA A 128 9.65 -10.00 1.19
N ALA A 129 9.04 -11.18 1.34
CA ALA A 129 8.86 -11.83 2.63
C ALA A 129 10.22 -12.14 3.30
N LEU A 130 11.18 -12.70 2.55
CA LEU A 130 12.53 -12.99 3.06
C LEU A 130 13.27 -11.72 3.51
N LEU A 131 13.14 -10.61 2.76
CA LEU A 131 13.75 -9.32 3.12
C LEU A 131 13.16 -8.73 4.41
N ALA A 132 11.86 -8.91 4.62
CA ALA A 132 11.15 -8.38 5.75
C ALA A 132 11.26 -9.27 7.01
N LEU A 133 11.67 -10.52 6.89
CA LEU A 133 11.87 -11.42 8.03
C LEU A 133 13.03 -10.93 8.90
N VAL A 134 12.71 -10.43 10.08
CA VAL A 134 13.69 -10.15 11.14
C VAL A 134 13.85 -11.41 11.97
N PRO A 135 15.10 -11.86 12.27
CA PRO A 135 15.32 -12.99 13.16
C PRO A 135 14.67 -12.69 14.52
N SER A 136 13.66 -13.45 14.89
CA SER A 136 13.08 -13.37 16.21
C SER A 136 14.06 -13.95 17.22
N ARG A 137 14.26 -13.27 18.37
CA ARG A 137 15.05 -13.79 19.51
C ARG A 137 14.53 -15.15 20.03
N SER A 138 13.29 -15.54 19.68
CA SER A 138 12.65 -16.78 20.12
C SER A 138 12.62 -17.90 19.06
N GLY A 139 13.33 -17.77 17.93
CA GLY A 139 13.51 -18.80 16.90
C GLY A 139 12.21 -19.38 16.35
N GLY A 140 11.71 -18.85 15.25
CA GLY A 140 10.60 -19.40 14.48
C GLY A 140 9.61 -18.35 13.98
N LEU A 141 9.03 -18.60 12.81
CA LEU A 141 7.88 -17.85 12.29
C LEU A 141 6.65 -18.25 13.13
N ARG A 142 6.28 -17.43 14.10
CA ARG A 142 4.99 -17.56 14.77
C ARG A 142 4.03 -16.55 14.15
N ILE A 143 2.93 -17.05 13.62
CA ILE A 143 1.79 -16.22 13.23
C ILE A 143 1.16 -15.73 14.53
N ASP A 144 1.42 -14.48 14.88
CA ASP A 144 0.76 -13.80 15.98
C ASP A 144 -0.49 -13.07 15.48
N PHE A 145 -1.22 -12.43 16.40
CA PHE A 145 -2.43 -11.71 16.04
C PHE A 145 -2.16 -10.58 15.04
N GLY A 146 -1.03 -9.85 15.18
CA GLY A 146 -0.63 -8.79 14.24
C GLY A 146 -0.32 -9.31 12.83
N SER A 147 0.28 -10.49 12.73
CA SER A 147 0.48 -11.18 11.45
C SER A 147 -0.84 -11.56 10.78
N GLY A 148 -1.82 -12.04 11.56
CA GLY A 148 -3.18 -12.31 11.07
C GLY A 148 -3.88 -11.06 10.53
N LEU A 149 -3.75 -9.93 11.24
CA LEU A 149 -4.24 -8.64 10.75
C LEU A 149 -3.57 -8.22 9.43
N ALA A 150 -2.26 -8.42 9.29
CA ALA A 150 -1.53 -8.08 8.07
C ALA A 150 -1.96 -8.93 6.86
N ILE A 151 -2.26 -10.22 7.05
CA ILE A 151 -2.84 -11.08 6.00
C ILE A 151 -4.20 -10.54 5.57
N SER A 152 -5.06 -10.18 6.54
CA SER A 152 -6.37 -9.57 6.24
C SER A 152 -6.22 -8.27 5.45
N VAL A 153 -5.26 -7.42 5.84
CA VAL A 153 -4.94 -6.19 5.10
C VAL A 153 -4.50 -6.49 3.67
N ALA A 154 -3.65 -7.50 3.45
CA ALA A 154 -3.22 -7.90 2.12
C ALA A 154 -4.42 -8.31 1.23
N GLY A 155 -5.37 -9.06 1.78
CA GLY A 155 -6.61 -9.43 1.08
C GLY A 155 -7.50 -8.22 0.76
N LEU A 156 -7.74 -7.35 1.75
CA LEU A 156 -8.54 -6.13 1.56
C LEU A 156 -7.93 -5.19 0.51
N TRP A 157 -6.61 -4.98 0.54
CA TRP A 157 -5.94 -4.14 -0.45
C TRP A 157 -5.94 -4.76 -1.85
N SER A 158 -5.93 -6.08 -1.95
CA SER A 158 -6.06 -6.74 -3.24
C SER A 158 -7.45 -6.55 -3.85
N LEU A 159 -8.50 -6.57 -3.02
CA LEU A 159 -9.85 -6.26 -3.44
C LEU A 159 -9.98 -4.78 -3.84
N THR A 160 -9.45 -3.86 -3.03
CA THR A 160 -9.51 -2.43 -3.37
C THR A 160 -8.73 -2.11 -4.64
N ALA A 161 -7.58 -2.74 -4.87
CA ALA A 161 -6.79 -2.52 -6.08
C ALA A 161 -7.57 -2.91 -7.36
N ALA A 162 -8.35 -3.99 -7.32
CA ALA A 162 -9.23 -4.37 -8.42
C ALA A 162 -10.40 -3.39 -8.60
N LEU A 163 -11.03 -2.97 -7.49
CA LEU A 163 -12.11 -1.99 -7.51
C LEU A 163 -11.62 -0.59 -7.95
N ASP A 164 -10.40 -0.20 -7.58
CA ASP A 164 -9.76 1.05 -8.00
C ASP A 164 -9.69 1.14 -9.53
N ARG A 165 -9.48 0.02 -10.23
CA ARG A 165 -9.48 -0.02 -11.70
C ARG A 165 -10.82 0.46 -12.24
N TRP A 166 -11.92 -0.14 -11.81
CA TRP A 166 -13.26 0.27 -12.24
C TRP A 166 -13.62 1.69 -11.80
N ALA A 167 -13.27 2.06 -10.56
CA ALA A 167 -13.53 3.41 -10.06
C ALA A 167 -12.77 4.50 -10.85
N VAL A 168 -11.55 4.21 -11.31
CA VAL A 168 -10.77 5.13 -12.13
C VAL A 168 -11.33 5.22 -13.56
N ASP A 169 -11.85 4.13 -14.11
CA ASP A 169 -12.52 4.13 -15.44
C ASP A 169 -13.80 5.00 -15.40
N GLU A 170 -14.54 4.98 -14.28
CA GLU A 170 -15.75 5.80 -14.04
C GLU A 170 -15.45 7.23 -13.54
N SER A 171 -14.18 7.59 -13.41
CA SER A 171 -13.75 8.90 -12.95
C SER A 171 -12.44 9.33 -13.64
N ASN A 172 -11.53 9.88 -12.89
CA ASN A 172 -10.11 9.97 -13.21
C ASN A 172 -9.28 9.78 -11.91
N PRO A 173 -7.98 9.50 -11.98
CA PRO A 173 -7.15 9.26 -10.81
C PRO A 173 -7.23 10.35 -9.74
N ALA A 174 -7.29 11.63 -10.15
CA ALA A 174 -7.36 12.75 -9.23
C ALA A 174 -8.67 12.83 -8.48
N SER A 175 -9.80 12.69 -9.20
CA SER A 175 -11.15 12.70 -8.61
C SER A 175 -11.33 11.51 -7.67
N HIS A 176 -10.87 10.31 -8.10
CA HIS A 176 -10.96 9.12 -7.27
C HIS A 176 -10.10 9.25 -6.00
N ALA A 177 -8.85 9.69 -6.10
CA ALA A 177 -7.99 9.93 -4.93
C ALA A 177 -8.60 10.95 -3.95
N PHE A 178 -9.17 12.03 -4.48
CA PHE A 178 -9.85 13.04 -3.67
C PHE A 178 -11.06 12.47 -2.94
N LEU A 179 -11.97 11.81 -3.67
CA LEU A 179 -13.19 11.23 -3.09
C LEU A 179 -12.89 10.14 -2.06
N GLN A 180 -11.90 9.30 -2.32
CA GLN A 180 -11.44 8.28 -1.39
C GLN A 180 -10.91 8.90 -0.09
N ALA A 181 -9.99 9.86 -0.18
CA ALA A 181 -9.41 10.50 0.99
C ALA A 181 -10.45 11.33 1.77
N ALA A 182 -11.26 12.13 1.07
CA ALA A 182 -12.32 12.93 1.67
C ALA A 182 -13.42 12.06 2.29
N GLY A 183 -13.84 10.99 1.62
CA GLY A 183 -14.82 10.04 2.11
C GLY A 183 -14.39 9.37 3.41
N ILE A 184 -13.15 8.86 3.47
CA ILE A 184 -12.59 8.27 4.70
C ILE A 184 -12.54 9.32 5.81
N ALA A 185 -12.03 10.52 5.52
CA ALA A 185 -11.94 11.59 6.51
C ALA A 185 -13.30 12.01 7.04
N LEU A 186 -14.33 12.11 6.17
CA LEU A 186 -15.70 12.44 6.56
C LEU A 186 -16.33 11.35 7.44
N VAL A 187 -16.29 10.10 7.00
CA VAL A 187 -16.90 8.98 7.74
C VAL A 187 -16.26 8.82 9.12
N LEU A 188 -14.95 8.70 9.17
CA LEU A 188 -14.24 8.52 10.43
C LEU A 188 -14.23 9.79 11.28
N GLY A 189 -14.16 10.97 10.65
CA GLY A 189 -14.20 12.25 11.34
C GLY A 189 -15.55 12.49 12.03
N SER A 190 -16.66 12.22 11.33
CA SER A 190 -18.01 12.30 11.89
C SER A 190 -18.19 11.34 13.06
N TRP A 191 -17.74 10.07 12.87
CA TRP A 191 -17.78 9.10 13.96
C TRP A 191 -16.92 9.53 15.16
N ALA A 192 -15.70 10.03 14.93
CA ALA A 192 -14.82 10.47 16.00
C ALA A 192 -15.38 11.66 16.78
N LEU A 193 -16.07 12.59 16.11
CA LEU A 193 -16.76 13.71 16.75
C LEU A 193 -17.91 13.21 17.64
N CYS A 194 -18.76 12.33 17.12
CA CYS A 194 -19.85 11.72 17.89
C CYS A 194 -19.33 10.92 19.10
N ALA A 195 -18.27 10.15 18.91
CA ALA A 195 -17.66 9.33 19.96
C ALA A 195 -16.70 10.11 20.87
N ARG A 196 -16.54 11.43 20.68
CA ARG A 196 -15.64 12.30 21.43
C ARG A 196 -14.20 11.78 21.52
N ILE A 197 -13.70 11.21 20.42
CA ILE A 197 -12.34 10.69 20.36
C ILE A 197 -11.37 11.88 20.33
N PRO A 198 -10.36 11.93 21.24
CA PRO A 198 -9.39 13.00 21.19
C PRO A 198 -8.52 12.92 19.94
N MET A 199 -8.59 13.96 19.11
CA MET A 199 -7.97 14.01 17.79
C MET A 199 -6.54 14.54 17.78
N TRP A 200 -6.07 15.19 18.84
CA TRP A 200 -4.87 16.02 18.79
C TRP A 200 -3.79 15.69 19.82
N PRO A 201 -2.70 15.03 19.41
CA PRO A 201 -1.39 15.45 19.85
C PRO A 201 -0.74 16.26 18.72
N HIS A 202 -0.39 17.52 18.96
CA HIS A 202 0.32 18.37 17.98
C HIS A 202 1.84 18.07 17.92
N LYS A 203 2.22 16.84 18.25
CA LYS A 203 3.63 16.41 18.25
C LYS A 203 3.99 15.88 16.85
N GLN A 204 5.24 16.09 16.45
CA GLN A 204 5.81 15.51 15.22
C GLN A 204 5.21 16.06 13.89
N ARG A 205 4.99 17.38 13.80
CA ARG A 205 4.43 18.02 12.56
C ARG A 205 5.23 17.69 11.30
N GLY A 206 6.57 17.62 11.38
CA GLY A 206 7.42 17.26 10.24
C GLY A 206 7.20 15.83 9.76
N ALA A 207 7.06 14.85 10.68
CA ALA A 207 6.74 13.48 10.33
C ALA A 207 5.33 13.36 9.72
N MET A 208 4.36 14.12 10.24
CA MET A 208 3.01 14.16 9.66
C MET A 208 3.04 14.70 8.22
N LEU A 209 3.76 15.79 7.98
CA LEU A 209 3.90 16.34 6.63
C LEU A 209 4.55 15.33 5.67
N LEU A 210 5.62 14.66 6.11
CA LEU A 210 6.25 13.60 5.32
C LEU A 210 5.29 12.45 5.01
N ALA A 211 4.47 12.03 6.00
CA ALA A 211 3.47 11.00 5.79
C ALA A 211 2.40 11.43 4.78
N VAL A 212 1.95 12.68 4.82
CA VAL A 212 1.01 13.24 3.83
C VAL A 212 1.64 13.23 2.44
N VAL A 213 2.87 13.72 2.29
CA VAL A 213 3.57 13.77 1.00
C VAL A 213 3.76 12.35 0.44
N PHE A 214 4.34 11.44 1.22
CA PHE A 214 4.54 10.06 0.79
C PHE A 214 3.23 9.37 0.43
N GLY A 215 2.20 9.50 1.26
CA GLY A 215 0.91 8.88 1.01
C GLY A 215 0.21 9.47 -0.22
N SER A 216 0.28 10.79 -0.42
CA SER A 216 -0.31 11.43 -1.59
C SER A 216 0.39 11.03 -2.88
N VAL A 217 1.72 11.02 -2.89
CA VAL A 217 2.50 10.57 -4.05
C VAL A 217 2.27 9.08 -4.32
N ALA A 218 2.25 8.24 -3.27
CA ALA A 218 2.05 6.81 -3.42
C ALA A 218 0.71 6.48 -4.10
N LEU A 219 -0.39 7.04 -3.61
CA LEU A 219 -1.72 6.79 -4.17
C LEU A 219 -1.87 7.41 -5.57
N ALA A 220 -1.35 8.63 -5.80
CA ALA A 220 -1.37 9.25 -7.11
C ALA A 220 -0.63 8.40 -8.16
N CYS A 221 0.56 7.92 -7.82
CA CYS A 221 1.33 7.01 -8.67
C CYS A 221 0.58 5.69 -8.92
N GLN A 222 -0.04 5.10 -7.89
CA GLN A 222 -0.80 3.86 -8.01
C GLN A 222 -1.97 4.01 -8.98
N LEU A 223 -2.86 4.99 -8.72
CA LEU A 223 -4.07 5.20 -9.50
C LEU A 223 -3.77 5.62 -10.94
N THR A 224 -2.66 6.33 -11.16
CA THR A 224 -2.20 6.65 -12.51
C THR A 224 -1.59 5.42 -13.19
N ALA A 225 -0.80 4.61 -12.47
CA ALA A 225 -0.14 3.43 -13.04
C ALA A 225 -1.15 2.39 -13.56
N ILE A 226 -2.23 2.14 -12.84
CA ILE A 226 -3.27 1.17 -13.23
C ILE A 226 -4.02 1.56 -14.52
N GLN A 227 -3.93 2.81 -14.97
CA GLN A 227 -4.46 3.21 -16.28
C GLN A 227 -3.59 2.72 -17.44
N PHE A 228 -2.31 2.47 -17.20
CA PHE A 228 -1.32 2.15 -18.24
C PHE A 228 -0.89 0.68 -18.23
N THR A 229 -1.25 -0.07 -17.18
CA THR A 229 -0.83 -1.47 -17.05
C THR A 229 -1.74 -2.25 -16.10
N TRP A 230 -1.58 -3.56 -16.06
CA TRP A 230 -2.38 -4.43 -15.22
C TRP A 230 -2.21 -4.13 -13.73
N VAL A 231 -3.29 -4.26 -12.97
CA VAL A 231 -3.30 -4.01 -11.52
C VAL A 231 -2.33 -4.94 -10.81
N SER A 232 -2.31 -6.21 -11.19
CA SER A 232 -1.39 -7.23 -10.65
C SER A 232 0.07 -6.89 -10.87
N LEU A 233 0.43 -6.32 -12.04
CA LEU A 233 1.78 -5.85 -12.33
C LEU A 233 2.18 -4.67 -11.44
N VAL A 234 1.29 -3.69 -11.29
CA VAL A 234 1.53 -2.53 -10.40
C VAL A 234 1.79 -2.99 -8.96
N GLU A 235 0.96 -3.90 -8.43
CA GLU A 235 1.12 -4.43 -7.08
C GLU A 235 2.44 -5.19 -6.91
N THR A 236 2.84 -5.99 -7.90
CA THR A 236 4.10 -6.74 -7.86
C THR A 236 5.31 -5.82 -7.83
N ILE A 237 5.38 -4.84 -8.75
CA ILE A 237 6.49 -3.88 -8.82
C ILE A 237 6.54 -2.99 -7.58
N LYS A 238 5.39 -2.54 -7.10
CA LYS A 238 5.25 -1.77 -5.86
C LYS A 238 5.88 -2.51 -4.67
N ARG A 239 5.58 -3.80 -4.51
CA ARG A 239 6.15 -4.62 -3.44
C ARG A 239 7.65 -4.84 -3.60
N ALA A 240 8.11 -5.09 -4.82
CA ALA A 240 9.54 -5.22 -5.11
C ALA A 240 10.31 -3.94 -4.71
N ALA A 241 9.85 -2.78 -5.18
CA ALA A 241 10.49 -1.50 -4.90
C ALA A 241 10.47 -1.15 -3.40
N GLY A 242 9.34 -1.37 -2.72
CA GLY A 242 9.23 -1.14 -1.28
C GLY A 242 10.14 -2.04 -0.45
N ALA A 243 10.24 -3.32 -0.80
CA ALA A 243 11.12 -4.27 -0.11
C ALA A 243 12.61 -3.94 -0.29
N LEU A 244 13.01 -3.54 -1.49
CA LEU A 244 14.39 -3.11 -1.77
C LEU A 244 14.72 -1.81 -1.03
N LEU A 245 13.80 -0.84 -0.99
CA LEU A 245 13.98 0.38 -0.21
C LEU A 245 14.15 0.07 1.28
N ALA A 246 13.31 -0.81 1.84
CA ALA A 246 13.41 -1.21 3.24
C ALA A 246 14.79 -1.81 3.57
N LEU A 247 15.35 -2.64 2.67
CA LEU A 247 16.70 -3.17 2.82
C LEU A 247 17.76 -2.07 2.82
N VAL A 248 17.68 -1.14 1.86
CA VAL A 248 18.66 -0.03 1.75
C VAL A 248 18.61 0.86 2.99
N VAL A 249 17.41 1.24 3.41
CA VAL A 249 17.21 2.06 4.63
C VAL A 249 17.69 1.32 5.88
N GLY A 250 17.37 0.04 6.01
CA GLY A 250 17.84 -0.82 7.10
C GLY A 250 19.37 -0.86 7.17
N ARG A 251 20.04 -1.00 6.02
CA ARG A 251 21.52 -1.02 5.95
C ARG A 251 22.13 0.35 6.26
N LEU A 252 21.63 1.42 5.63
CA LEU A 252 22.25 2.75 5.71
C LEU A 252 21.93 3.47 7.02
N ARG A 253 20.69 3.37 7.50
CA ARG A 253 20.22 4.13 8.67
C ARG A 253 20.39 3.36 9.97
N PHE A 254 20.13 2.05 9.95
CA PHE A 254 20.13 1.20 11.14
C PHE A 254 21.33 0.24 11.20
N GLN A 255 22.24 0.30 10.21
CA GLN A 255 23.44 -0.54 10.10
C GLN A 255 23.14 -2.04 10.23
N GLU A 256 21.95 -2.44 9.79
CA GLU A 256 21.55 -3.84 9.84
C GLU A 256 22.47 -4.72 9.00
N PRO A 257 22.87 -5.90 9.49
CA PRO A 257 23.66 -6.84 8.70
C PRO A 257 22.86 -7.36 7.51
N VAL A 258 23.53 -7.44 6.36
CA VAL A 258 22.96 -8.11 5.18
C VAL A 258 23.43 -9.56 5.24
N ASP A 259 22.57 -10.43 5.73
CA ASP A 259 22.81 -11.87 5.81
C ASP A 259 22.47 -12.60 4.50
N ARG A 260 22.72 -13.91 4.47
CA ARG A 260 22.44 -14.74 3.27
C ARG A 260 20.96 -14.73 2.89
N ARG A 261 20.04 -14.62 3.86
CA ARG A 261 18.58 -14.55 3.60
C ARG A 261 18.22 -13.27 2.85
N LYS A 262 18.78 -12.14 3.29
CA LYS A 262 18.56 -10.85 2.63
C LYS A 262 19.10 -10.87 1.21
N LEU A 263 20.27 -11.50 0.97
CA LEU A 263 20.81 -11.69 -0.39
C LEU A 263 19.89 -12.56 -1.27
N LEU A 264 19.40 -13.68 -0.74
CA LEU A 264 18.43 -14.53 -1.44
C LEU A 264 17.12 -13.78 -1.71
N GLY A 265 16.65 -12.98 -0.74
CA GLY A 265 15.49 -12.13 -0.91
C GLY A 265 15.65 -11.11 -2.04
N VAL A 266 16.81 -10.42 -2.11
CA VAL A 266 17.13 -9.51 -3.22
C VAL A 266 17.14 -10.24 -4.56
N LEU A 267 17.83 -11.39 -4.62
CA LEU A 267 17.90 -12.18 -5.85
C LEU A 267 16.50 -12.60 -6.31
N ALA A 268 15.68 -13.11 -5.41
CA ALA A 268 14.31 -13.51 -5.71
C ALA A 268 13.46 -12.33 -6.22
N VAL A 269 13.55 -11.14 -5.58
CA VAL A 269 12.86 -9.93 -6.02
C VAL A 269 13.31 -9.50 -7.42
N VAL A 270 14.61 -9.47 -7.68
CA VAL A 270 15.16 -9.05 -8.99
C VAL A 270 14.73 -10.03 -10.08
N VAL A 271 14.96 -11.34 -9.87
CA VAL A 271 14.56 -12.39 -10.83
C VAL A 271 13.04 -12.36 -11.05
N GLY A 272 12.26 -12.31 -9.98
CA GLY A 272 10.82 -12.28 -10.07
C GLY A 272 10.29 -11.06 -10.85
N THR A 273 10.82 -9.87 -10.58
CA THR A 273 10.45 -8.66 -11.32
C THR A 273 10.80 -8.77 -12.80
N SER A 274 11.98 -9.33 -13.12
CA SER A 274 12.37 -9.55 -14.50
C SER A 274 11.43 -10.52 -15.22
N LEU A 275 11.04 -11.63 -14.58
CA LEU A 275 10.08 -12.59 -15.14
C LEU A 275 8.70 -11.96 -15.40
N VAL A 276 8.21 -11.14 -14.46
CA VAL A 276 6.92 -10.44 -14.62
C VAL A 276 6.96 -9.47 -15.81
N LEU A 277 8.05 -8.72 -15.95
CA LEU A 277 8.22 -7.76 -17.05
C LEU A 277 8.35 -8.48 -18.41
N LEU A 278 9.10 -9.58 -18.48
CA LEU A 278 9.23 -10.39 -19.70
C LEU A 278 7.90 -11.02 -20.09
N GLY A 279 7.15 -11.55 -19.14
CA GLY A 279 5.82 -12.11 -19.40
C GLY A 279 4.76 -11.07 -19.81
N HIS A 280 5.00 -9.78 -19.54
CA HIS A 280 4.09 -8.69 -19.92
C HIS A 280 4.39 -8.13 -21.34
N SER A 281 5.60 -8.34 -21.83
CA SER A 281 6.04 -7.84 -23.14
C SER A 281 5.76 -8.81 -24.31
N GLY A 282 5.36 -10.03 -24.06
CA GLY A 282 4.94 -11.02 -25.02
C GLY A 282 3.40 -11.09 -25.12
#